data_99fa52f908cedf87a7cf9436bc7df53d
#
_entry.id   99fa52f908cedf87a7cf9436bc7df53d
#
_cell.length_a   1.000
_cell.length_b   1.000
_cell.length_c   1.000
_cell.angle_alpha   90.00
_cell.angle_beta   90.00
_cell.angle_gamma   90.00
#
_symmetry.space_group_name_H-M   'P 1'
#
loop_
_entity.id
_entity.type
_entity.pdbx_description
1 polymer ?
#
loop_
_entity_poly.entity_id
_entity_poly.type
_entity_poly.pdbx_seq_one_letter_code
_entity_poly.pdbx_strand_id
1 'polypeptide(L)'
;AYGEFMSLLHFMSTEIYALENVAFYAEAYVCDPQQQEALRKKVWEKADSHWLVLEKRLAASGPWLMGQEFSALDLYAFTLSIWSKPSELAFLGRFPALAKLMSGVRARPRLKAVLEAHGVLKPGQAG
;
A
#
# COMPACT_ATOMS: atom_id res chain seq x y z
N ALA A 1 -13.93 -8.82 15.37
CA ALA A 1 -13.90 -8.41 13.96
C ALA A 1 -13.93 -6.87 13.78
N TYR A 2 -14.96 -6.15 14.31
CA TYR A 2 -15.07 -4.69 14.10
C TYR A 2 -13.88 -3.89 14.67
N GLY A 3 -13.50 -4.13 15.91
CA GLY A 3 -12.37 -3.44 16.54
C GLY A 3 -11.04 -3.68 15.80
N GLU A 4 -10.83 -4.88 15.33
CA GLU A 4 -9.66 -5.25 14.53
C GLU A 4 -9.66 -4.56 13.17
N PHE A 5 -10.81 -4.50 12.49
CA PHE A 5 -10.97 -3.76 11.25
C PHE A 5 -10.62 -2.28 11.44
N MET A 6 -11.17 -1.63 12.46
CA MET A 6 -10.89 -0.22 12.76
C MET A 6 -9.43 0.02 13.14
N SER A 7 -8.82 -0.91 13.89
CA SER A 7 -7.40 -0.85 14.23
C SER A 7 -6.50 -0.85 13.00
N LEU A 8 -6.75 -1.77 12.05
CA LEU A 8 -6.01 -1.84 10.79
C LEU A 8 -6.25 -0.63 9.90
N LEU A 9 -7.49 -0.14 9.84
CA LEU A 9 -7.82 1.06 9.07
C LEU A 9 -7.05 2.28 9.59
N HIS A 10 -7.08 2.50 10.91
CA HIS A 10 -6.33 3.59 11.54
C HIS A 10 -4.83 3.41 11.36
N PHE A 11 -4.30 2.20 11.57
CA PHE A 11 -2.88 1.91 11.35
C PHE A 11 -2.45 2.30 9.93
N MET A 12 -3.18 1.88 8.91
CA MET A 12 -2.83 2.23 7.52
C MET A 12 -2.93 3.72 7.25
N SER A 13 -3.93 4.40 7.81
CA SER A 13 -4.11 5.84 7.56
C SER A 13 -3.12 6.73 8.33
N THR A 14 -2.76 6.36 9.55
CA THR A 14 -1.87 7.17 10.39
C THR A 14 -0.39 6.80 10.22
N GLU A 15 -0.08 5.54 9.96
CA GLU A 15 1.31 5.07 9.92
C GLU A 15 1.85 4.86 8.50
N ILE A 16 1.00 4.57 7.52
CA ILE A 16 1.44 4.37 6.13
C ILE A 16 1.09 5.60 5.28
N TYR A 17 -0.19 5.91 5.12
CA TYR A 17 -0.64 7.03 4.29
C TYR A 17 -0.03 8.37 4.74
N ALA A 18 0.01 8.64 6.04
CA ALA A 18 0.58 9.88 6.54
C ALA A 18 2.07 10.03 6.20
N LEU A 19 2.86 8.94 6.26
CA LEU A 19 4.27 8.94 5.85
C LEU A 19 4.42 9.13 4.34
N GLU A 20 3.64 8.42 3.54
CA GLU A 20 3.65 8.58 2.08
C GLU A 20 3.31 10.02 1.68
N ASN A 21 2.35 10.64 2.35
CA ASN A 21 2.00 12.05 2.14
C ASN A 21 3.18 12.99 2.45
N VAL A 22 3.91 12.78 3.55
CA VAL A 22 5.13 13.55 3.86
C VAL A 22 6.18 13.36 2.76
N ALA A 23 6.37 12.16 2.26
CA ALA A 23 7.34 11.87 1.20
C ALA A 23 6.96 12.55 -0.13
N PHE A 24 5.68 12.55 -0.51
CA PHE A 24 5.21 13.20 -1.73
C PHE A 24 5.26 14.72 -1.67
N TYR A 25 5.08 15.31 -0.50
CA TYR A 25 5.02 16.76 -0.29
C TYR A 25 6.12 17.25 0.67
N ALA A 26 7.33 16.70 0.54
CA ALA A 26 8.45 17.02 1.42
C ALA A 26 8.79 18.53 1.43
N GLU A 27 8.53 19.24 0.33
CA GLU A 27 8.69 20.68 0.21
C GLU A 27 7.76 21.50 1.12
N ALA A 28 6.66 20.91 1.57
CA ALA A 28 5.78 21.55 2.57
C ALA A 28 6.35 21.52 3.99
N TYR A 29 7.36 20.69 4.24
CA TYR A 29 7.96 20.48 5.56
C TYR A 29 9.36 21.08 5.69
N VAL A 30 10.15 21.08 4.62
CA VAL A 30 11.52 21.59 4.57
C VAL A 30 11.78 22.34 3.27
N CYS A 31 12.49 23.47 3.34
CA CYS A 31 12.75 24.33 2.18
C CYS A 31 13.95 23.86 1.35
N ASP A 32 14.99 23.35 2.01
CA ASP A 32 16.24 22.94 1.35
C ASP A 32 16.06 21.65 0.56
N PRO A 33 16.41 21.61 -0.76
CA PRO A 33 16.25 20.42 -1.60
C PRO A 33 17.03 19.19 -1.10
N GLN A 34 18.21 19.37 -0.49
CA GLN A 34 18.98 18.25 0.06
C GLN A 34 18.29 17.68 1.30
N GLN A 35 17.70 18.54 2.14
CA GLN A 35 16.92 18.12 3.29
C GLN A 35 15.61 17.44 2.86
N GLN A 36 14.97 17.88 1.78
CA GLN A 36 13.79 17.21 1.21
C GLN A 36 14.11 15.78 0.80
N GLU A 37 15.24 15.57 0.10
CA GLU A 37 15.64 14.23 -0.32
C GLU A 37 16.01 13.33 0.86
N ALA A 38 16.72 13.86 1.86
CA ALA A 38 17.01 13.15 3.10
C ALA A 38 15.74 12.77 3.87
N LEU A 39 14.76 13.68 3.92
CA LEU A 39 13.45 13.44 4.52
C LEU A 39 12.70 12.31 3.79
N ARG A 40 12.60 12.39 2.44
CA ARG A 40 11.96 11.34 1.63
C ARG A 40 12.55 9.97 1.91
N LYS A 41 13.88 9.86 1.89
CA LYS A 41 14.58 8.60 2.18
C LYS A 41 14.18 8.04 3.54
N LYS A 42 14.25 8.83 4.58
CA LYS A 42 13.90 8.43 5.95
C LYS A 42 12.44 8.02 6.09
N VAL A 43 11.56 8.75 5.44
CA VAL A 43 10.11 8.49 5.49
C VAL A 43 9.78 7.17 4.79
N TRP A 44 10.38 6.90 3.62
CA TRP A 44 10.18 5.63 2.92
C TRP A 44 10.75 4.44 3.71
N GLU A 45 11.93 4.58 4.32
CA GLU A 45 12.49 3.54 5.21
C GLU A 45 11.55 3.24 6.38
N LYS A 46 10.95 4.28 6.96
CA LYS A 46 9.98 4.12 8.05
C LYS A 46 8.67 3.50 7.56
N ALA A 47 8.14 3.92 6.42
CA ALA A 47 6.95 3.33 5.82
C ALA A 47 7.14 1.82 5.54
N ASP A 48 8.31 1.41 5.07
CA ASP A 48 8.64 -0.01 4.86
C ASP A 48 8.52 -0.83 6.14
N SER A 49 8.90 -0.28 7.28
CA SER A 49 8.76 -0.97 8.57
C SER A 49 7.28 -1.19 8.95
N HIS A 50 6.40 -0.29 8.56
CA HIS A 50 4.96 -0.41 8.77
C HIS A 50 4.32 -1.39 7.77
N TRP A 51 4.78 -1.38 6.50
CA TRP A 51 4.38 -2.38 5.52
C TRP A 51 4.75 -3.81 5.96
N LEU A 52 5.88 -3.97 6.63
CA LEU A 52 6.29 -5.27 7.18
C LEU A 52 5.30 -5.81 8.23
N VAL A 53 4.60 -4.95 8.96
CA VAL A 53 3.54 -5.36 9.90
C VAL A 53 2.38 -6.02 9.13
N LEU A 54 1.93 -5.40 8.03
CA LEU A 54 0.88 -5.96 7.18
C LEU A 54 1.34 -7.24 6.47
N GLU A 55 2.59 -7.29 5.99
CA GLU A 55 3.19 -8.48 5.38
C GLU A 55 3.17 -9.67 6.34
N LYS A 56 3.63 -9.49 7.57
CA LYS A 56 3.63 -10.55 8.59
C LYS A 56 2.21 -11.03 8.91
N ARG A 57 1.26 -10.10 8.98
CA ARG A 57 -0.15 -10.45 9.20
C ARG A 57 -0.70 -11.29 8.04
N LEU A 58 -0.50 -10.87 6.81
CA LEU A 58 -0.94 -11.59 5.61
C LEU A 58 -0.28 -12.97 5.52
N ALA A 59 1.01 -13.07 5.81
CA ALA A 59 1.73 -14.34 5.82
C ALA A 59 1.19 -15.32 6.88
N ALA A 60 0.73 -14.82 8.02
CA ALA A 60 0.23 -15.64 9.12
C ALA A 60 -1.24 -16.06 8.95
N SER A 61 -2.10 -15.19 8.41
CA SER A 61 -3.55 -15.39 8.40
C SER A 61 -4.25 -15.06 7.07
N GLY A 62 -3.50 -14.65 6.03
CA GLY A 62 -4.06 -14.29 4.72
C GLY A 62 -4.96 -15.33 4.07
N PRO A 63 -5.48 -15.06 2.86
CA PRO A 63 -4.94 -14.14 1.84
C PRO A 63 -5.31 -12.65 2.00
N TRP A 64 -6.26 -12.29 2.86
CA TRP A 64 -6.74 -10.93 3.06
C TRP A 64 -6.40 -10.40 4.45
N LEU A 65 -6.48 -9.09 4.64
CA LEU A 65 -6.15 -8.46 5.93
C LEU A 65 -7.09 -8.89 7.07
N MET A 66 -8.32 -9.28 6.75
CA MET A 66 -9.27 -9.87 7.71
C MET A 66 -9.33 -11.40 7.64
N GLY A 67 -8.27 -12.06 7.20
CA GLY A 67 -8.16 -13.50 7.10
C GLY A 67 -8.68 -14.04 5.78
N GLN A 68 -9.78 -14.79 5.81
CA GLN A 68 -10.37 -15.39 4.59
C GLN A 68 -11.37 -14.48 3.89
N GLU A 69 -11.74 -13.35 4.49
CA GLU A 69 -12.76 -12.46 3.98
C GLU A 69 -12.13 -11.21 3.37
N PHE A 70 -12.44 -10.95 2.09
CA PHE A 70 -12.07 -9.71 1.41
C PHE A 70 -12.86 -8.52 1.99
N SER A 71 -12.18 -7.41 2.22
CA SER A 71 -12.76 -6.23 2.83
C SER A 71 -12.27 -4.92 2.18
N ALA A 72 -12.81 -3.80 2.61
CA ALA A 72 -12.34 -2.48 2.20
C ALA A 72 -10.88 -2.20 2.60
N LEU A 73 -10.36 -2.89 3.63
CA LEU A 73 -8.95 -2.77 4.02
C LEU A 73 -8.00 -3.25 2.93
N ASP A 74 -8.39 -4.31 2.21
CA ASP A 74 -7.58 -4.85 1.12
C ASP A 74 -7.52 -3.88 -0.07
N LEU A 75 -8.63 -3.19 -0.36
CA LEU A 75 -8.68 -2.12 -1.35
C LEU A 75 -7.82 -0.93 -0.92
N TYR A 76 -7.86 -0.57 0.35
CA TYR A 76 -7.07 0.53 0.88
C TYR A 76 -5.57 0.20 0.86
N ALA A 77 -5.18 -0.98 1.33
CA ALA A 77 -3.79 -1.45 1.22
C ALA A 77 -3.31 -1.49 -0.24
N PHE A 78 -4.16 -1.97 -1.15
CA PHE A 78 -3.87 -1.94 -2.58
C PHE A 78 -3.62 -0.51 -3.09
N THR A 79 -4.49 0.44 -2.75
CA THR A 79 -4.35 1.83 -3.17
C THR A 79 -3.05 2.45 -2.66
N LEU A 80 -2.70 2.26 -1.39
CA LEU A 80 -1.45 2.77 -0.83
C LEU A 80 -0.23 2.11 -1.46
N SER A 81 -0.27 0.81 -1.70
CA SER A 81 0.88 0.06 -2.23
C SER A 81 1.27 0.46 -3.67
N ILE A 82 0.33 0.91 -4.50
CA ILE A 82 0.66 1.40 -5.86
C ILE A 82 1.42 2.73 -5.86
N TRP A 83 1.41 3.47 -4.75
CA TRP A 83 2.18 4.70 -4.57
C TRP A 83 3.56 4.48 -3.97
N SER A 84 3.85 3.28 -3.48
CA SER A 84 5.11 2.97 -2.79
C SER A 84 6.32 3.00 -3.73
N LYS A 85 7.46 3.35 -3.17
CA LYS A 85 8.71 3.60 -3.91
C LYS A 85 9.76 2.50 -3.63
N PRO A 86 10.76 2.36 -4.50
CA PRO A 86 11.06 3.15 -5.71
C PRO A 86 10.14 2.83 -6.89
N SER A 87 9.53 1.66 -6.92
CA SER A 87 8.52 1.25 -7.91
C SER A 87 7.66 0.16 -7.31
N GLU A 88 6.49 -0.06 -7.86
CA GLU A 88 5.61 -1.15 -7.44
C GLU A 88 6.32 -2.51 -7.48
N LEU A 89 7.04 -2.80 -8.57
CA LEU A 89 7.74 -4.08 -8.72
C LEU A 89 8.81 -4.29 -7.64
N ALA A 90 9.64 -3.28 -7.38
CA ALA A 90 10.68 -3.35 -6.36
C ALA A 90 10.08 -3.43 -4.94
N PHE A 91 8.97 -2.73 -4.69
CA PHE A 91 8.23 -2.80 -3.44
C PHE A 91 7.67 -4.20 -3.20
N LEU A 92 6.94 -4.76 -4.17
CA LEU A 92 6.34 -6.09 -4.07
C LEU A 92 7.36 -7.22 -3.96
N GLY A 93 8.55 -7.04 -4.54
CA GLY A 93 9.65 -7.99 -4.38
C GLY A 93 10.11 -8.17 -2.93
N ARG A 94 9.85 -7.18 -2.06
CA ARG A 94 10.16 -7.23 -0.62
C ARG A 94 9.01 -7.77 0.23
N PHE A 95 7.79 -7.80 -0.31
CA PHE A 95 6.56 -8.12 0.43
C PHE A 95 5.72 -9.15 -0.34
N PRO A 96 6.10 -10.44 -0.35
CA PRO A 96 5.45 -11.46 -1.18
C PRO A 96 4.00 -11.76 -0.79
N ALA A 97 3.61 -11.69 0.47
CA ALA A 97 2.22 -11.87 0.86
C ALA A 97 1.34 -10.69 0.43
N LEU A 98 1.87 -9.46 0.51
CA LEU A 98 1.22 -8.27 -0.02
C LEU A 98 1.10 -8.34 -1.55
N ALA A 99 2.11 -8.87 -2.25
CA ALA A 99 2.05 -9.10 -3.70
C ALA A 99 0.90 -10.04 -4.08
N LYS A 100 0.65 -11.08 -3.30
CA LYS A 100 -0.50 -11.97 -3.49
C LYS A 100 -1.83 -11.25 -3.28
N LEU A 101 -1.94 -10.43 -2.23
CA LEU A 101 -3.12 -9.59 -1.99
C LEU A 101 -3.37 -8.68 -3.18
N MET A 102 -2.37 -7.97 -3.68
CA MET A 102 -2.51 -7.06 -4.81
C MET A 102 -2.93 -7.77 -6.10
N SER A 103 -2.35 -8.94 -6.36
CA SER A 103 -2.77 -9.79 -7.47
C SER A 103 -4.23 -10.22 -7.33
N GLY A 104 -4.65 -10.63 -6.13
CA GLY A 104 -6.03 -10.99 -5.82
C GLY A 104 -7.01 -9.82 -6.00
N VAL A 105 -6.62 -8.60 -5.63
CA VAL A 105 -7.43 -7.38 -5.86
C VAL A 105 -7.58 -7.12 -7.36
N ARG A 106 -6.48 -7.16 -8.13
CA ARG A 106 -6.51 -6.96 -9.59
C ARG A 106 -7.38 -7.99 -10.31
N ALA A 107 -7.41 -9.22 -9.85
CA ALA A 107 -8.19 -10.31 -10.45
C ALA A 107 -9.70 -10.16 -10.24
N ARG A 108 -10.17 -9.20 -9.43
CA ARG A 108 -11.61 -9.03 -9.15
C ARG A 108 -12.32 -8.38 -10.34
N PRO A 109 -13.30 -9.06 -10.99
CA PRO A 109 -13.91 -8.56 -12.23
C PRO A 109 -14.54 -7.18 -12.11
N ARG A 110 -15.16 -6.89 -10.96
CA ARG A 110 -15.82 -5.59 -10.72
C ARG A 110 -14.85 -4.41 -10.58
N LEU A 111 -13.58 -4.67 -10.32
CA LEU A 111 -12.56 -3.63 -10.18
C LEU A 111 -11.86 -3.33 -11.51
N LYS A 112 -11.91 -4.22 -12.48
CA LYS A 112 -11.20 -4.07 -13.75
C LYS A 112 -11.46 -2.72 -14.42
N ALA A 113 -12.72 -2.36 -14.62
CA ALA A 113 -13.09 -1.10 -15.25
C ALA A 113 -12.62 0.13 -14.45
N VAL A 114 -12.65 0.05 -13.12
CA VAL A 114 -12.15 1.12 -12.24
C VAL A 114 -10.63 1.25 -12.37
N LEU A 115 -9.90 0.14 -12.32
CA LEU A 115 -8.44 0.14 -12.43
C LEU A 115 -7.97 0.64 -13.81
N GLU A 116 -8.69 0.28 -14.88
CA GLU A 116 -8.44 0.80 -16.23
C GLU A 116 -8.71 2.32 -16.30
N ALA A 117 -9.82 2.79 -15.76
CA ALA A 117 -10.17 4.20 -15.74
C ALA A 117 -9.16 5.07 -14.97
N HIS A 118 -8.53 4.49 -13.93
CA HIS A 118 -7.48 5.16 -13.15
C HIS A 118 -6.05 4.90 -13.67
N GLY A 119 -5.90 4.22 -14.80
CA GLY A 119 -4.58 3.95 -15.40
C GLY A 119 -3.71 2.94 -14.63
N VAL A 120 -4.29 2.21 -13.68
CA VAL A 120 -3.60 1.17 -12.90
C VAL A 120 -3.45 -0.13 -13.69
N LEU A 121 -4.41 -0.42 -14.56
CA LEU A 121 -4.31 -1.48 -15.56
C LEU A 121 -4.35 -0.87 -16.96
N LYS A 122 -3.54 -1.39 -17.88
CA LYS A 122 -3.68 -1.07 -19.31
C LYS A 122 -4.86 -1.85 -19.88
N PRO A 123 -5.65 -1.25 -20.81
CA PRO A 123 -6.70 -1.98 -21.50
C PRO A 123 -6.17 -3.29 -22.11
N GLY A 124 -6.83 -4.42 -21.82
CA GLY A 124 -6.42 -5.72 -22.31
C GLY A 124 -5.41 -6.50 -21.46
N GLN A 125 -4.86 -5.92 -20.40
CA GLN A 125 -4.09 -6.69 -19.42
C GLN A 125 -5.03 -7.51 -18.53
N ALA A 126 -4.77 -8.83 -18.47
CA ALA A 126 -5.36 -9.67 -17.44
C ALA A 126 -4.84 -9.23 -16.07
N GLY A 127 -5.73 -9.09 -15.12
CA GLY A 127 -5.37 -8.83 -13.73
C GLY A 127 -4.65 -10.02 -13.09
#